data_1a3f1294eeebf79ff4cb1a76e501b217
#
_entry.id   1a3f1294eeebf79ff4cb1a76e501b217
#
_cell.length_a   1.000
_cell.length_b   1.000
_cell.length_c   1.000
_cell.angle_alpha   90.00
_cell.angle_beta   90.00
_cell.angle_gamma   90.00
#
_symmetry.space_group_name_H-M   'P 1'
#
loop_
_entity.id
_entity.type
_entity.pdbx_description
1 polymer ?
#
loop_
_entity_poly.entity_id
_entity_poly.type
_entity_poly.pdbx_seq_one_letter_code
_entity_poly.pdbx_strand_id
1 'polypeptide(L)'
;MSEQQFEPACRRMEWLDPFYKAVWEKAYADAIPISGTFELTPRCNFNCRMCYVHLPENEIKKHGTELTGAEWIRIAQEAKDAGTTWLCITGGEPLMHPEFETIWRELTQMGFFITLQTNASLLTEYEKLFEECPPRACKITLYGSNDQVYRDVCRVENGFTKADAGIRMLRQMKIPVELVSTVIQQNLDDVENIIRYVEKNKLRWIPNINVRTAGRGVDVDMEHLRIRPPKKDSNAEQESSRKNLVDPERKPCTYCKD
;
A
#
# COMPACT_ATOMS: atom_id res chain seq x y z
N MET A 1 29.35 14.16 -24.42
CA MET A 1 28.44 13.31 -23.62
C MET A 1 27.90 14.22 -22.54
N SER A 2 26.67 14.68 -22.69
CA SER A 2 26.00 15.56 -21.72
C SER A 2 25.68 14.80 -20.47
N GLU A 3 26.11 15.28 -19.31
CA GLU A 3 25.64 14.83 -18.00
C GLU A 3 24.12 15.01 -17.96
N GLN A 4 23.39 13.90 -18.16
CA GLN A 4 21.98 13.85 -17.81
C GLN A 4 21.93 13.96 -16.28
N GLN A 5 21.55 15.12 -15.79
CA GLN A 5 21.19 15.31 -14.39
C GLN A 5 20.08 14.34 -14.08
N PHE A 6 20.42 13.32 -13.30
CA PHE A 6 19.48 12.33 -12.76
C PHE A 6 18.59 13.08 -11.76
N GLU A 7 17.41 13.50 -12.19
CA GLU A 7 16.40 14.00 -11.23
C GLU A 7 15.98 12.83 -10.33
N PRO A 8 16.16 12.91 -9.03
CA PRO A 8 15.74 11.84 -8.14
C PRO A 8 14.24 11.61 -8.27
N ALA A 9 13.86 10.34 -8.41
CA ALA A 9 12.52 9.84 -8.69
C ALA A 9 11.43 10.24 -7.66
N CYS A 10 11.75 11.03 -6.68
CA CYS A 10 10.85 11.37 -5.59
C CYS A 10 10.70 12.88 -5.41
N ARG A 11 9.84 13.52 -6.23
CA ARG A 11 9.31 14.87 -5.92
C ARG A 11 8.59 14.97 -4.56
N ARG A 12 8.42 13.87 -3.84
CA ARG A 12 7.99 13.89 -2.43
C ARG A 12 9.00 14.56 -1.50
N MET A 13 10.23 14.77 -1.95
CA MET A 13 11.27 15.40 -1.14
C MET A 13 11.06 16.91 -0.96
N GLU A 14 10.30 17.57 -1.82
CA GLU A 14 9.96 19.01 -1.64
C GLU A 14 9.08 19.26 -0.41
N TRP A 15 8.35 18.23 0.07
CA TRP A 15 7.49 18.29 1.26
C TRP A 15 8.15 17.75 2.52
N LEU A 16 9.39 17.24 2.40
CA LEU A 16 10.11 16.75 3.56
C LEU A 16 10.73 17.94 4.32
N ASP A 17 10.69 17.85 5.63
CA ASP A 17 11.52 18.65 6.50
C ASP A 17 12.96 18.69 5.95
N PRO A 18 13.67 19.85 5.95
CA PRO A 18 15.03 19.96 5.45
C PRO A 18 15.99 18.89 5.98
N PHE A 19 15.78 18.44 7.21
CA PHE A 19 16.56 17.35 7.81
C PHE A 19 16.37 16.03 7.05
N TYR A 20 15.12 15.63 6.79
CA TYR A 20 14.85 14.40 6.04
C TYR A 20 15.40 14.48 4.62
N LYS A 21 15.29 15.64 3.97
CA LYS A 21 15.84 15.86 2.65
C LYS A 21 17.35 15.64 2.65
N ALA A 22 18.08 16.24 3.58
CA ALA A 22 19.53 16.09 3.70
C ALA A 22 19.95 14.63 3.95
N VAL A 23 19.20 13.89 4.79
CA VAL A 23 19.46 12.47 5.06
C VAL A 23 19.31 11.63 3.80
N TRP A 24 18.24 11.86 3.02
CA TRP A 24 18.01 11.12 1.77
C TRP A 24 19.04 11.48 0.68
N GLU A 25 19.41 12.75 0.55
CA GLU A 25 20.45 13.20 -0.40
C GLU A 25 21.81 12.56 -0.07
N LYS A 26 22.17 12.53 1.22
CA LYS A 26 23.39 11.86 1.66
C LYS A 26 23.35 10.36 1.42
N ALA A 27 22.27 9.68 1.78
CA ALA A 27 22.12 8.25 1.55
C ALA A 27 22.23 7.89 0.06
N TYR A 28 21.64 8.72 -0.82
CA TYR A 28 21.76 8.56 -2.26
C TYR A 28 23.21 8.74 -2.74
N ALA A 29 23.90 9.77 -2.27
CA ALA A 29 25.29 10.05 -2.65
C ALA A 29 26.24 8.91 -2.22
N ASP A 30 25.99 8.33 -1.05
CA ASP A 30 26.82 7.26 -0.46
C ASP A 30 26.34 5.84 -0.86
N ALA A 31 25.34 5.72 -1.75
CA ALA A 31 24.70 4.47 -2.16
C ALA A 31 24.20 3.60 -0.98
N ILE A 32 23.68 4.24 0.07
CA ILE A 32 23.12 3.56 1.25
C ILE A 32 21.66 3.19 0.98
N PRO A 33 21.24 1.92 1.12
CA PRO A 33 19.84 1.50 0.97
C PRO A 33 19.00 1.93 2.18
N ILE A 34 18.75 3.23 2.31
CA ILE A 34 18.13 3.83 3.49
C ILE A 34 16.69 3.36 3.76
N SER A 35 16.00 2.84 2.73
CA SER A 35 14.65 2.28 2.86
C SER A 35 14.53 0.94 2.16
N GLY A 36 13.69 0.07 2.72
CA GLY A 36 13.39 -1.25 2.18
C GLY A 36 11.91 -1.60 2.28
N THR A 37 11.52 -2.64 1.55
CA THR A 37 10.17 -3.22 1.62
C THR A 37 10.30 -4.71 1.85
N PHE A 38 9.63 -5.22 2.89
CA PHE A 38 9.54 -6.65 3.18
C PHE A 38 8.13 -7.14 2.86
N GLU A 39 8.01 -8.03 1.90
CA GLU A 39 6.78 -8.74 1.59
C GLU A 39 6.77 -10.06 2.37
N LEU A 40 6.24 -10.05 3.61
CA LEU A 40 6.38 -11.16 4.55
C LEU A 40 5.76 -12.46 4.06
N THR A 41 4.65 -12.37 3.35
CA THR A 41 3.88 -13.55 2.91
C THR A 41 3.17 -13.29 1.59
N PRO A 42 3.06 -14.26 0.68
CA PRO A 42 2.19 -14.17 -0.48
C PRO A 42 0.72 -14.42 -0.15
N ARG A 43 0.41 -14.91 1.06
CA ARG A 43 -0.97 -15.20 1.48
C ARG A 43 -1.75 -13.91 1.72
N CYS A 44 -3.02 -13.95 1.34
CA CYS A 44 -3.96 -12.86 1.60
C CYS A 44 -5.35 -13.43 1.86
N ASN A 45 -6.04 -12.88 2.84
CA ASN A 45 -7.43 -13.21 3.12
C ASN A 45 -8.44 -12.50 2.21
N PHE A 46 -7.95 -11.64 1.29
CA PHE A 46 -8.72 -11.05 0.21
C PHE A 46 -8.32 -11.65 -1.13
N ASN A 47 -9.24 -11.60 -2.11
CA ASN A 47 -9.01 -12.03 -3.48
C ASN A 47 -9.37 -10.91 -4.45
N CYS A 48 -8.69 -9.77 -4.30
CA CYS A 48 -8.97 -8.54 -5.06
C CYS A 48 -8.74 -8.76 -6.57
N ARG A 49 -9.70 -8.28 -7.39
CA ARG A 49 -9.67 -8.45 -8.86
C ARG A 49 -8.42 -7.87 -9.51
N MET A 50 -7.92 -6.74 -8.99
CA MET A 50 -6.75 -6.04 -9.52
C MET A 50 -5.45 -6.42 -8.80
N CYS A 51 -5.44 -7.46 -7.99
CA CYS A 51 -4.24 -7.83 -7.25
C CYS A 51 -3.18 -8.41 -8.19
N TYR A 52 -2.05 -7.73 -8.31
CA TYR A 52 -0.95 -8.13 -9.18
C TYR A 52 0.03 -9.14 -8.54
N VAL A 53 -0.15 -9.41 -7.24
CA VAL A 53 0.71 -10.32 -6.46
C VAL A 53 -0.05 -11.51 -5.85
N HIS A 54 -1.37 -11.57 -6.04
CA HIS A 54 -2.18 -12.64 -5.46
C HIS A 54 -1.80 -13.99 -6.07
N LEU A 55 -1.44 -14.93 -5.20
CA LEU A 55 -1.28 -16.34 -5.56
C LEU A 55 -2.35 -17.16 -4.84
N PRO A 56 -3.12 -17.98 -5.55
CA PRO A 56 -3.98 -18.98 -4.92
C PRO A 56 -3.16 -19.89 -3.99
N GLU A 57 -3.72 -20.33 -2.89
CA GLU A 57 -3.01 -21.09 -1.87
C GLU A 57 -2.36 -22.39 -2.43
N ASN A 58 -3.02 -23.03 -3.38
CA ASN A 58 -2.49 -24.22 -4.07
C ASN A 58 -1.29 -23.91 -4.99
N GLU A 59 -1.12 -22.66 -5.39
CA GLU A 59 0.00 -22.22 -6.24
C GLU A 59 1.21 -21.80 -5.40
N ILE A 60 1.01 -21.30 -4.18
CA ILE A 60 2.08 -20.80 -3.32
C ILE A 60 3.20 -21.84 -3.16
N LYS A 61 2.83 -23.10 -2.91
CA LYS A 61 3.77 -24.21 -2.74
C LYS A 61 4.63 -24.50 -3.96
N LYS A 62 4.19 -24.10 -5.17
CA LYS A 62 4.96 -24.27 -6.40
C LYS A 62 6.06 -23.23 -6.56
N HIS A 63 5.95 -22.10 -5.83
CA HIS A 63 6.90 -20.99 -5.90
C HIS A 63 7.94 -21.01 -4.77
N GLY A 64 7.91 -22.01 -3.87
CA GLY A 64 8.84 -22.16 -2.76
C GLY A 64 8.16 -22.22 -1.41
N THR A 65 8.96 -22.08 -0.36
CA THR A 65 8.51 -21.99 1.03
C THR A 65 8.54 -20.53 1.50
N GLU A 66 7.61 -20.15 2.34
CA GLU A 66 7.68 -18.86 3.03
C GLU A 66 8.90 -18.82 3.95
N LEU A 67 9.52 -17.67 4.07
CA LEU A 67 10.58 -17.45 5.03
C LEU A 67 10.02 -17.51 6.45
N THR A 68 10.77 -18.11 7.33
CA THR A 68 10.48 -18.14 8.78
C THR A 68 10.72 -16.77 9.42
N GLY A 69 10.19 -16.56 10.62
CA GLY A 69 10.48 -15.37 11.40
C GLY A 69 11.99 -15.15 11.62
N ALA A 70 12.73 -16.23 11.92
CA ALA A 70 14.16 -16.17 12.11
C ALA A 70 14.92 -15.71 10.83
N GLU A 71 14.49 -16.17 9.66
CA GLU A 71 15.07 -15.75 8.38
C GLU A 71 14.76 -14.27 8.10
N TRP A 72 13.54 -13.80 8.36
CA TRP A 72 13.21 -12.39 8.23
C TRP A 72 14.00 -11.50 9.18
N ILE A 73 14.20 -11.93 10.42
CA ILE A 73 15.00 -11.21 11.42
C ILE A 73 16.47 -11.13 10.97
N ARG A 74 17.03 -12.21 10.41
CA ARG A 74 18.40 -12.21 9.85
C ARG A 74 18.50 -11.22 8.67
N ILE A 75 17.56 -11.26 7.73
CA ILE A 75 17.52 -10.31 6.59
C ILE A 75 17.40 -8.86 7.09
N ALA A 76 16.61 -8.64 8.13
CA ALA A 76 16.47 -7.33 8.73
C ALA A 76 17.78 -6.83 9.36
N GLN A 77 18.53 -7.71 10.02
CA GLN A 77 19.84 -7.34 10.56
C GLN A 77 20.81 -6.96 9.44
N GLU A 78 20.86 -7.74 8.35
CA GLU A 78 21.69 -7.41 7.18
C GLU A 78 21.28 -6.06 6.56
N ALA A 79 19.98 -5.82 6.44
CA ALA A 79 19.47 -4.53 5.94
C ALA A 79 19.85 -3.36 6.85
N LYS A 80 19.77 -3.55 8.17
CA LYS A 80 20.18 -2.55 9.16
C LYS A 80 21.68 -2.25 9.08
N ASP A 81 22.49 -3.28 8.97
CA ASP A 81 23.96 -3.14 8.85
C ASP A 81 24.34 -2.43 7.54
N ALA A 82 23.55 -2.58 6.48
CA ALA A 82 23.68 -1.84 5.22
C ALA A 82 23.18 -0.39 5.30
N GLY A 83 22.55 0.05 6.42
CA GLY A 83 22.09 1.40 6.65
C GLY A 83 20.58 1.63 6.46
N THR A 84 19.80 0.56 6.25
CA THR A 84 18.34 0.69 6.15
C THR A 84 17.75 1.17 7.48
N THR A 85 16.91 2.19 7.39
CA THR A 85 16.27 2.82 8.55
C THR A 85 14.75 2.77 8.46
N TRP A 86 14.21 2.92 7.25
CA TRP A 86 12.77 2.89 6.99
C TRP A 86 12.38 1.57 6.34
N LEU A 87 11.44 0.85 6.98
CA LEU A 87 10.87 -0.36 6.43
C LEU A 87 9.37 -0.19 6.13
N CYS A 88 8.97 -0.66 4.95
CA CYS A 88 7.58 -0.91 4.63
C CYS A 88 7.32 -2.41 4.77
N ILE A 89 6.48 -2.78 5.71
CA ILE A 89 6.03 -4.17 5.88
C ILE A 89 4.74 -4.36 5.11
N THR A 90 4.75 -5.31 4.19
CA THR A 90 3.66 -5.63 3.28
C THR A 90 3.66 -7.13 2.93
N GLY A 91 2.96 -7.52 1.88
CA GLY A 91 2.86 -8.88 1.38
C GLY A 91 1.61 -9.05 0.53
N GLY A 92 0.99 -10.21 0.57
CA GLY A 92 -0.43 -10.35 0.30
C GLY A 92 -1.19 -9.59 1.39
N GLU A 93 -1.32 -10.21 2.58
CA GLU A 93 -1.68 -9.53 3.81
C GLU A 93 -0.62 -9.89 4.88
N PRO A 94 0.22 -8.93 5.32
CA PRO A 94 1.35 -9.24 6.21
C PRO A 94 0.91 -9.82 7.56
N LEU A 95 -0.27 -9.43 8.05
CA LEU A 95 -0.84 -9.95 9.30
C LEU A 95 -1.19 -11.45 9.24
N MET A 96 -1.15 -12.06 8.07
CA MET A 96 -1.34 -13.51 7.90
C MET A 96 -0.04 -14.32 8.04
N HIS A 97 1.11 -13.67 8.18
CA HIS A 97 2.33 -14.41 8.46
C HIS A 97 2.26 -15.04 9.84
N PRO A 98 2.51 -16.36 10.00
CA PRO A 98 2.30 -17.06 11.27
C PRO A 98 3.16 -16.52 12.42
N GLU A 99 4.30 -15.95 12.11
CA GLU A 99 5.22 -15.36 13.08
C GLU A 99 5.25 -13.82 12.99
N PHE A 100 4.16 -13.18 12.49
CA PHE A 100 4.10 -11.73 12.32
C PHE A 100 4.46 -10.97 13.59
N GLU A 101 3.87 -11.35 14.73
CA GLU A 101 4.13 -10.67 16.00
C GLU A 101 5.62 -10.73 16.40
N THR A 102 6.25 -11.89 16.27
CA THR A 102 7.68 -12.06 16.57
C THR A 102 8.54 -11.18 15.67
N ILE A 103 8.30 -11.23 14.36
CA ILE A 103 9.00 -10.39 13.39
C ILE A 103 8.83 -8.91 13.74
N TRP A 104 7.58 -8.48 13.99
CA TRP A 104 7.26 -7.09 14.28
C TRP A 104 7.97 -6.56 15.51
N ARG A 105 8.00 -7.32 16.61
CA ARG A 105 8.69 -6.97 17.84
C ARG A 105 10.18 -6.81 17.62
N GLU A 106 10.81 -7.75 16.93
CA GLU A 106 12.24 -7.72 16.65
C GLU A 106 12.61 -6.52 15.75
N LEU A 107 11.85 -6.27 14.68
CA LEU A 107 12.07 -5.10 13.83
C LEU A 107 11.93 -3.78 14.61
N THR A 108 10.98 -3.71 15.53
CA THR A 108 10.80 -2.55 16.40
C THR A 108 11.98 -2.38 17.36
N GLN A 109 12.46 -3.47 17.98
CA GLN A 109 13.63 -3.46 18.86
C GLN A 109 14.91 -3.07 18.11
N MET A 110 15.05 -3.48 16.85
CA MET A 110 16.14 -3.03 15.98
C MET A 110 16.11 -1.53 15.68
N GLY A 111 14.99 -0.83 15.98
CA GLY A 111 14.86 0.61 15.82
C GLY A 111 14.50 1.07 14.41
N PHE A 112 13.91 0.21 13.58
CA PHE A 112 13.37 0.62 12.28
C PHE A 112 12.16 1.54 12.42
N PHE A 113 12.05 2.51 11.54
CA PHE A 113 10.82 3.28 11.32
C PHE A 113 9.89 2.47 10.41
N ILE A 114 8.95 1.75 11.03
CA ILE A 114 8.11 0.78 10.30
C ILE A 114 6.82 1.43 9.82
N THR A 115 6.54 1.31 8.53
CA THR A 115 5.22 1.57 7.93
C THR A 115 4.57 0.23 7.61
N LEU A 116 3.37 0.01 8.15
CA LEU A 116 2.57 -1.18 7.82
C LEU A 116 1.65 -0.88 6.65
N GLN A 117 1.70 -1.72 5.60
CA GLN A 117 0.76 -1.69 4.50
C GLN A 117 -0.14 -2.92 4.56
N THR A 118 -1.44 -2.73 4.77
CA THR A 118 -2.41 -3.79 5.08
C THR A 118 -3.79 -3.48 4.48
N ASN A 119 -4.60 -4.51 4.31
CA ASN A 119 -6.02 -4.38 4.01
C ASN A 119 -6.87 -4.04 5.26
N ALA A 120 -6.25 -3.96 6.41
CA ALA A 120 -6.80 -3.59 7.71
C ALA A 120 -7.82 -4.57 8.34
N SER A 121 -8.19 -5.64 7.66
CA SER A 121 -9.26 -6.54 8.13
C SER A 121 -8.89 -7.38 9.36
N LEU A 122 -7.60 -7.51 9.65
CA LEU A 122 -7.08 -8.28 10.79
C LEU A 122 -6.47 -7.39 11.88
N LEU A 123 -6.46 -6.06 11.72
CA LEU A 123 -5.79 -5.16 12.66
C LEU A 123 -6.27 -5.29 14.10
N THR A 124 -7.58 -5.52 14.31
CA THR A 124 -8.16 -5.64 15.65
C THR A 124 -7.66 -6.87 16.41
N GLU A 125 -7.14 -7.88 15.73
CA GLU A 125 -6.52 -9.05 16.36
C GLU A 125 -5.12 -8.73 16.93
N TYR A 126 -4.51 -7.63 16.50
CA TYR A 126 -3.18 -7.18 16.90
C TYR A 126 -3.19 -5.88 17.73
N GLU A 127 -4.34 -5.53 18.33
CA GLU A 127 -4.51 -4.30 19.09
C GLU A 127 -3.42 -4.15 20.16
N LYS A 128 -3.25 -5.17 20.99
CA LYS A 128 -2.24 -5.18 22.06
C LYS A 128 -0.81 -5.02 21.53
N LEU A 129 -0.49 -5.68 20.41
CA LEU A 129 0.83 -5.55 19.79
C LEU A 129 1.11 -4.10 19.36
N PHE A 130 0.13 -3.43 18.77
CA PHE A 130 0.30 -2.05 18.30
C PHE A 130 0.20 -1.01 19.41
N GLU A 131 -0.38 -1.33 20.57
CA GLU A 131 -0.25 -0.54 21.80
C GLU A 131 1.18 -0.57 22.34
N GLU A 132 1.81 -1.73 22.35
CA GLU A 132 3.17 -1.95 22.87
C GLU A 132 4.26 -1.52 21.87
N CYS A 133 4.05 -1.79 20.59
CA CYS A 133 4.98 -1.57 19.49
C CYS A 133 4.28 -0.87 18.32
N PRO A 134 3.93 0.42 18.44
CA PRO A 134 3.16 1.12 17.41
C PRO A 134 3.95 1.28 16.10
N PRO A 135 3.31 1.10 14.94
CA PRO A 135 3.90 1.49 13.65
C PRO A 135 4.07 3.01 13.58
N ARG A 136 5.07 3.48 12.85
CA ARG A 136 5.22 4.90 12.53
C ARG A 136 4.01 5.44 11.75
N ALA A 137 3.46 4.63 10.86
CA ALA A 137 2.25 4.92 10.08
C ALA A 137 1.66 3.64 9.51
N CYS A 138 0.37 3.66 9.22
CA CYS A 138 -0.30 2.60 8.45
C CYS A 138 -0.78 3.14 7.11
N LYS A 139 -0.46 2.42 6.03
CA LYS A 139 -1.07 2.59 4.71
C LYS A 139 -2.14 1.52 4.54
N ILE A 140 -3.38 1.95 4.48
CA ILE A 140 -4.51 1.04 4.40
C ILE A 140 -5.12 1.09 3.01
N THR A 141 -5.31 -0.08 2.41
CA THR A 141 -6.01 -0.19 1.15
C THR A 141 -7.51 -0.12 1.40
N LEU A 142 -8.16 0.93 0.88
CA LEU A 142 -9.61 1.13 0.96
C LEU A 142 -10.21 1.05 -0.44
N TYR A 143 -11.00 0.03 -0.71
CA TYR A 143 -11.55 -0.21 -2.05
C TYR A 143 -13.00 0.21 -2.24
N GLY A 144 -13.69 0.57 -1.16
CA GLY A 144 -15.08 0.99 -1.17
C GLY A 144 -15.52 1.56 0.16
N SER A 145 -16.72 2.11 0.20
CA SER A 145 -17.36 2.69 1.39
C SER A 145 -18.33 1.75 2.09
N ASN A 146 -18.51 0.54 1.59
CA ASN A 146 -19.45 -0.45 2.12
C ASN A 146 -19.06 -1.88 1.72
N ASP A 147 -19.69 -2.86 2.37
CA ASP A 147 -19.38 -4.29 2.17
C ASP A 147 -19.80 -4.82 0.79
N GLN A 148 -20.79 -4.20 0.13
CA GLN A 148 -21.17 -4.61 -1.23
C GLN A 148 -20.02 -4.35 -2.20
N VAL A 149 -19.43 -3.15 -2.16
CA VAL A 149 -18.27 -2.80 -3.02
C VAL A 149 -17.08 -3.72 -2.71
N TYR A 150 -16.86 -4.08 -1.45
CA TYR A 150 -15.82 -5.04 -1.08
C TYR A 150 -16.08 -6.44 -1.63
N ARG A 151 -17.33 -6.91 -1.66
CA ARG A 151 -17.68 -8.17 -2.36
C ARG A 151 -17.34 -8.10 -3.84
N ASP A 152 -17.67 -7.00 -4.49
CA ASP A 152 -17.49 -6.84 -5.91
C ASP A 152 -16.02 -6.67 -6.32
N VAL A 153 -15.24 -5.98 -5.51
CA VAL A 153 -13.82 -5.67 -5.78
C VAL A 153 -12.88 -6.71 -5.18
N CYS A 154 -13.06 -7.02 -3.90
CA CYS A 154 -12.13 -7.85 -3.11
C CYS A 154 -12.62 -9.29 -2.95
N ARG A 155 -13.86 -9.60 -3.36
CA ARG A 155 -14.46 -10.93 -3.25
C ARG A 155 -14.44 -11.46 -1.81
N VAL A 156 -14.76 -10.59 -0.85
CA VAL A 156 -14.75 -10.90 0.59
C VAL A 156 -15.99 -10.34 1.25
N GLU A 157 -16.54 -11.10 2.20
CA GLU A 157 -17.65 -10.67 3.03
C GLU A 157 -17.17 -9.79 4.19
N ASN A 158 -17.95 -8.77 4.54
CA ASN A 158 -17.69 -7.84 5.63
C ASN A 158 -16.30 -7.15 5.56
N GLY A 159 -15.77 -6.98 4.34
CA GLY A 159 -14.43 -6.43 4.15
C GLY A 159 -14.33 -4.97 4.57
N PHE A 160 -15.31 -4.13 4.22
CA PHE A 160 -15.36 -2.74 4.66
C PHE A 160 -15.57 -2.64 6.18
N THR A 161 -16.53 -3.39 6.72
CA THR A 161 -16.82 -3.41 8.15
C THR A 161 -15.56 -3.72 8.98
N LYS A 162 -14.78 -4.71 8.58
CA LYS A 162 -13.52 -5.07 9.24
C LYS A 162 -12.44 -4.01 9.06
N ALA A 163 -12.26 -3.50 7.84
CA ALA A 163 -11.28 -2.47 7.57
C ALA A 163 -11.58 -1.17 8.35
N ASP A 164 -12.84 -0.75 8.41
CA ASP A 164 -13.27 0.42 9.17
C ASP A 164 -13.05 0.25 10.68
N ALA A 165 -13.28 -0.96 11.22
CA ALA A 165 -12.94 -1.26 12.61
C ALA A 165 -11.44 -1.10 12.89
N GLY A 166 -10.58 -1.64 12.02
CA GLY A 166 -9.13 -1.47 12.12
C GLY A 166 -8.68 -0.01 12.00
N ILE A 167 -9.26 0.74 11.06
CA ILE A 167 -8.98 2.18 10.90
C ILE A 167 -9.34 2.95 12.16
N ARG A 168 -10.52 2.68 12.74
CA ARG A 168 -10.96 3.32 13.99
C ARG A 168 -10.02 3.02 15.16
N MET A 169 -9.61 1.76 15.31
CA MET A 169 -8.64 1.34 16.32
C MET A 169 -7.34 2.13 16.21
N LEU A 170 -6.72 2.18 15.03
CA LEU A 170 -5.48 2.92 14.81
C LEU A 170 -5.62 4.41 15.13
N ARG A 171 -6.77 5.01 14.79
CA ARG A 171 -7.05 6.42 15.11
C ARG A 171 -7.19 6.66 16.62
N GLN A 172 -7.82 5.74 17.36
CA GLN A 172 -7.90 5.82 18.83
C GLN A 172 -6.50 5.76 19.46
N MET A 173 -5.61 4.95 18.90
CA MET A 173 -4.20 4.87 19.27
C MET A 173 -3.37 6.05 18.78
N LYS A 174 -3.95 7.00 18.02
CA LYS A 174 -3.26 8.14 17.41
C LYS A 174 -2.15 7.73 16.42
N ILE A 175 -2.25 6.55 15.84
CA ILE A 175 -1.34 6.08 14.80
C ILE A 175 -1.73 6.75 13.48
N PRO A 176 -0.77 7.37 12.75
CA PRO A 176 -1.04 7.98 11.46
C PRO A 176 -1.55 6.98 10.43
N VAL A 177 -2.68 7.29 9.78
CA VAL A 177 -3.31 6.47 8.75
C VAL A 177 -3.35 7.21 7.44
N GLU A 178 -2.86 6.58 6.38
CA GLU A 178 -3.01 6.99 5.00
C GLU A 178 -3.83 5.94 4.24
N LEU A 179 -4.90 6.36 3.58
CA LEU A 179 -5.72 5.48 2.76
C LEU A 179 -5.23 5.50 1.32
N VAL A 180 -5.14 4.31 0.71
CA VAL A 180 -4.77 4.13 -0.70
C VAL A 180 -5.88 3.34 -1.38
N SER A 181 -6.36 3.81 -2.53
CA SER A 181 -7.37 3.08 -3.30
C SER A 181 -6.90 2.89 -4.73
N THR A 182 -6.98 1.65 -5.22
CA THR A 182 -6.92 1.41 -6.67
C THR A 182 -8.34 1.51 -7.21
N VAL A 183 -8.59 2.54 -8.02
CA VAL A 183 -9.89 2.75 -8.64
C VAL A 183 -9.95 1.97 -9.94
N ILE A 184 -10.94 1.09 -10.02
CA ILE A 184 -11.23 0.23 -11.18
C ILE A 184 -12.70 0.40 -11.59
N GLN A 185 -13.11 -0.23 -12.68
CA GLN A 185 -14.49 -0.12 -13.15
C GLN A 185 -15.53 -0.50 -12.09
N GLN A 186 -15.22 -1.48 -11.22
CA GLN A 186 -16.15 -2.02 -10.23
C GLN A 186 -16.37 -1.13 -8.99
N ASN A 187 -15.47 -0.17 -8.71
CA ASN A 187 -15.64 0.77 -7.60
C ASN A 187 -15.67 2.25 -8.03
N LEU A 188 -15.75 2.49 -9.34
CA LEU A 188 -15.74 3.84 -9.87
C LEU A 188 -16.94 4.67 -9.34
N ASP A 189 -18.11 4.07 -9.29
CA ASP A 189 -19.33 4.73 -8.84
C ASP A 189 -19.36 5.00 -7.32
N ASP A 190 -18.49 4.34 -6.56
CA ASP A 190 -18.38 4.52 -5.10
C ASP A 190 -17.31 5.56 -4.68
N VAL A 191 -16.57 6.12 -5.63
CA VAL A 191 -15.48 7.08 -5.36
C VAL A 191 -15.95 8.28 -4.55
N GLU A 192 -17.12 8.85 -4.86
CA GLU A 192 -17.68 9.97 -4.10
C GLU A 192 -17.98 9.59 -2.64
N ASN A 193 -18.43 8.36 -2.39
CA ASN A 193 -18.67 7.88 -1.04
C ASN A 193 -17.36 7.66 -0.29
N ILE A 194 -16.32 7.19 -0.98
CA ILE A 194 -14.95 7.10 -0.41
C ILE A 194 -14.46 8.49 -0.01
N ILE A 195 -14.63 9.50 -0.86
CA ILE A 195 -14.27 10.90 -0.56
C ILE A 195 -15.01 11.38 0.70
N ARG A 196 -16.34 11.19 0.77
CA ARG A 196 -17.13 11.55 1.96
C ARG A 196 -16.63 10.84 3.23
N TYR A 197 -16.28 9.56 3.12
CA TYR A 197 -15.72 8.79 4.23
C TYR A 197 -14.38 9.38 4.69
N VAL A 198 -13.49 9.71 3.76
CA VAL A 198 -12.17 10.31 4.01
C VAL A 198 -12.30 11.67 4.70
N GLU A 199 -13.14 12.55 4.17
CA GLU A 199 -13.40 13.89 4.71
C GLU A 199 -14.00 13.83 6.12
N LYS A 200 -15.05 13.02 6.31
CA LYS A 200 -15.69 12.81 7.60
C LYS A 200 -14.68 12.33 8.67
N ASN A 201 -13.76 11.49 8.27
CA ASN A 201 -12.75 10.92 9.16
C ASN A 201 -11.45 11.76 9.21
N LYS A 202 -11.33 12.84 8.43
CA LYS A 202 -10.12 13.68 8.35
C LYS A 202 -8.87 12.86 8.07
N LEU A 203 -8.95 11.95 7.11
CA LEU A 203 -7.87 11.07 6.71
C LEU A 203 -7.22 11.56 5.41
N ARG A 204 -5.95 11.20 5.21
CA ARG A 204 -5.29 11.40 3.92
C ARG A 204 -5.67 10.25 2.99
N TRP A 205 -5.96 10.57 1.72
CA TRP A 205 -6.30 9.58 0.71
C TRP A 205 -5.48 9.77 -0.55
N ILE A 206 -5.00 8.66 -1.11
CA ILE A 206 -4.24 8.61 -2.36
C ILE A 206 -4.98 7.69 -3.32
N PRO A 207 -5.76 8.23 -4.26
CA PRO A 207 -6.34 7.44 -5.34
C PRO A 207 -5.26 7.04 -6.35
N ASN A 208 -5.37 5.83 -6.87
CA ASN A 208 -4.53 5.30 -7.94
C ASN A 208 -5.43 4.66 -9.01
N ILE A 209 -5.27 5.06 -10.25
CA ILE A 209 -6.01 4.52 -11.40
C ILE A 209 -5.16 3.52 -12.22
N ASN A 210 -3.90 3.34 -11.85
CA ASN A 210 -3.01 2.44 -12.57
C ASN A 210 -3.24 1.00 -12.12
N VAL A 211 -3.81 0.20 -12.99
CA VAL A 211 -3.89 -1.25 -12.81
C VAL A 211 -2.67 -1.87 -13.49
N ARG A 212 -1.81 -2.48 -12.67
CA ARG A 212 -0.61 -3.17 -13.15
C ARG A 212 -1.00 -4.54 -13.73
N THR A 213 -0.23 -5.00 -14.69
CA THR A 213 -0.31 -6.39 -15.14
C THR A 213 0.02 -7.33 -14.00
N ALA A 214 -0.59 -8.51 -14.03
CA ALA A 214 -0.33 -9.53 -13.02
C ALA A 214 1.16 -9.88 -13.01
N GLY A 215 1.74 -9.88 -11.81
CA GLY A 215 3.08 -10.39 -11.56
C GLY A 215 3.04 -11.84 -11.09
N ARG A 216 4.20 -12.44 -10.91
CA ARG A 216 4.36 -13.77 -10.27
C ARG A 216 3.58 -14.91 -10.92
N GLY A 217 3.41 -14.88 -12.25
CA GLY A 217 2.81 -15.98 -13.02
C GLY A 217 1.28 -16.08 -12.91
N VAL A 218 0.63 -15.09 -12.38
CA VAL A 218 -0.83 -15.01 -12.44
C VAL A 218 -1.23 -14.51 -13.81
N ASP A 219 -1.82 -15.39 -14.63
CA ASP A 219 -2.37 -15.03 -15.93
C ASP A 219 -3.79 -14.48 -15.76
N VAL A 220 -3.89 -13.19 -15.48
CA VAL A 220 -5.15 -12.46 -15.35
C VAL A 220 -5.14 -11.29 -16.32
N ASP A 221 -6.11 -11.28 -17.23
CA ASP A 221 -6.37 -10.10 -18.05
C ASP A 221 -6.90 -8.96 -17.15
N MET A 222 -6.06 -7.96 -16.93
CA MET A 222 -6.39 -6.79 -16.15
C MET A 222 -7.01 -5.65 -16.98
N GLU A 223 -7.05 -5.78 -18.29
CA GLU A 223 -7.51 -4.71 -19.19
C GLU A 223 -8.98 -4.33 -18.96
N HIS A 224 -9.82 -5.31 -18.68
CA HIS A 224 -11.25 -5.09 -18.39
C HIS A 224 -11.52 -4.37 -17.05
N LEU A 225 -10.53 -4.28 -16.17
CA LEU A 225 -10.62 -3.59 -14.89
C LEU A 225 -10.27 -2.10 -15.00
N ARG A 226 -9.54 -1.71 -16.04
CA ARG A 226 -9.10 -0.34 -16.24
C ARG A 226 -10.26 0.59 -16.53
N ILE A 227 -10.21 1.77 -15.96
CA ILE A 227 -11.16 2.84 -16.29
C ILE A 227 -10.91 3.25 -17.73
N ARG A 228 -11.91 3.06 -18.59
CA ARG A 228 -11.83 3.52 -19.98
C ARG A 228 -12.25 4.99 -20.07
N PRO A 229 -11.52 5.83 -20.83
CA PRO A 229 -12.00 7.18 -21.13
C PRO A 229 -13.36 7.09 -21.86
N PRO A 230 -14.28 8.06 -21.67
CA PRO A 230 -15.51 8.06 -22.43
C PRO A 230 -15.20 8.06 -23.91
N LYS A 231 -15.95 7.27 -24.68
CA LYS A 231 -15.96 7.42 -26.15
C LYS A 231 -16.32 8.87 -26.46
N LYS A 232 -15.65 9.50 -27.41
CA LYS A 232 -15.72 10.94 -27.73
C LYS A 232 -17.14 11.50 -28.05
N ASP A 233 -18.16 10.66 -28.02
CA ASP A 233 -19.51 10.98 -28.53
C ASP A 233 -20.61 11.02 -27.47
N SER A 234 -20.34 11.12 -26.18
CA SER A 234 -21.39 11.20 -25.17
C SER A 234 -21.16 12.28 -24.11
N ASN A 235 -21.92 13.32 -24.21
CA ASN A 235 -22.39 14.32 -23.25
C ASN A 235 -21.50 14.75 -22.09
N ALA A 236 -21.37 16.08 -21.98
CA ALA A 236 -20.56 16.89 -21.07
C ALA A 236 -20.79 16.68 -19.56
N GLU A 237 -21.73 15.86 -19.11
CA GLU A 237 -22.05 15.68 -17.69
C GLU A 237 -21.11 14.71 -16.93
N GLN A 238 -20.37 13.85 -17.65
CA GLN A 238 -19.40 12.95 -17.02
C GLN A 238 -18.00 13.56 -16.76
N GLU A 239 -17.78 14.78 -17.21
CA GLU A 239 -16.51 15.49 -17.06
C GLU A 239 -16.27 16.02 -15.65
N SER A 240 -17.33 16.28 -14.90
CA SER A 240 -17.24 16.84 -13.54
C SER A 240 -16.67 15.86 -12.51
N SER A 241 -17.06 14.59 -12.57
CA SER A 241 -16.58 13.55 -11.62
C SER A 241 -15.10 13.17 -11.82
N ARG A 242 -14.55 13.45 -13.01
CA ARG A 242 -13.14 13.16 -13.34
C ARG A 242 -12.15 14.22 -12.90
N LYS A 243 -12.58 15.48 -12.83
CA LYS A 243 -11.73 16.59 -12.37
C LYS A 243 -11.30 16.42 -10.90
N ASN A 244 -12.07 15.68 -10.12
CA ASN A 244 -11.76 15.43 -8.71
C ASN A 244 -10.79 14.24 -8.48
N LEU A 245 -10.54 13.40 -9.50
CA LEU A 245 -9.65 12.24 -9.40
C LEU A 245 -8.20 12.53 -9.80
N VAL A 246 -7.98 13.61 -10.52
CA VAL A 246 -6.65 13.99 -10.99
C VAL A 246 -6.33 15.35 -10.39
N ASP A 247 -5.37 15.40 -9.49
CA ASP A 247 -4.76 16.65 -9.06
C ASP A 247 -4.13 17.30 -10.31
N PRO A 248 -4.63 18.45 -10.81
CA PRO A 248 -4.13 19.07 -12.02
C PRO A 248 -2.67 19.57 -11.89
N GLU A 249 -2.15 19.68 -10.67
CA GLU A 249 -0.75 20.04 -10.40
C GLU A 249 0.17 18.82 -10.30
N ARG A 250 -0.38 17.59 -10.31
CA ARG A 250 0.40 16.36 -10.24
C ARG A 250 1.00 16.03 -11.61
N LYS A 251 2.20 16.49 -11.87
CA LYS A 251 2.97 16.04 -13.05
C LYS A 251 3.17 14.51 -12.97
N PRO A 252 2.99 13.79 -14.09
CA PRO A 252 3.16 12.33 -14.10
C PRO A 252 4.55 11.95 -13.60
N CYS A 253 4.62 10.91 -12.78
CA CYS A 253 5.89 10.32 -12.39
C CYS A 253 6.60 9.82 -13.65
N THR A 254 7.78 10.35 -13.97
CA THR A 254 8.57 9.98 -15.14
C THR A 254 9.08 8.54 -15.11
N TYR A 255 8.93 7.83 -13.99
CA TYR A 255 9.29 6.41 -13.82
C TYR A 255 8.21 5.42 -14.27
N CYS A 256 7.03 5.90 -14.69
CA CYS A 256 5.96 5.05 -15.21
C CYS A 256 5.83 5.11 -16.73
N LYS A 257 6.91 5.50 -17.42
CA LYS A 257 7.05 5.31 -18.87
C LYS A 257 7.99 4.13 -19.09
N ASP A 258 7.40 3.03 -19.39
CA ASP A 258 7.72 1.79 -20.09
C ASP A 258 6.99 0.62 -19.46
#